data_0d24faba06d04ec026ef4aedf5c1b600
#
_entry.id   0d24faba06d04ec026ef4aedf5c1b600
#
_cell.length_a   1.000
_cell.length_b   1.000
_cell.length_c   1.000
_cell.angle_alpha   90.00
_cell.angle_beta   90.00
_cell.angle_gamma   90.00
#
_symmetry.space_group_name_H-M   'P 1'
#
loop_
_entity.id
_entity.type
_entity.pdbx_description
1 polymer ?
#
loop_
_entity_poly.entity_id
_entity_poly.type
_entity_poly.pdbx_seq_one_letter_code
_entity_poly.pdbx_strand_id
1 'polypeptide(L)'
;MKYWLLLLYLFASTLSWSENTYYRFRVYLKDKGNQIYHIHQPEAFLSEAAHARRNQQHIPISESDLPISAAYKQQLTNSGCTLITESRWLSTVVVEYPDSSLVENLKQIAFVDSVCWVWKGKHIPWQDPTSTETLSTDAEPLRNPYGYAQKQIRMMQGDKLHKRGFKGEGMRIAVIDAGFTDVNRIEAFASTHIAGTRNMVYPGKTVYASDEHGTKVLSCLAANLPGVMTGTAPEATYWLIKSEDSHGESPIEQDYWAAAVEYADSVGAYIITSSLGYFNFDEPATDYTHDDLTGKTAFISQAAQIAAEKGLLVFSSAGNEGNTRWEKITVPADTPDILTVGAVTEKRERSGFSSIGPTADGRIKPDVAAMGTNCSVIEPGGFIRQANGTSFATPILAGLGACLWQALPHLNAAEIRALIKQYASQAKQPDNQLG
;
A
#
# COMPACT_ATOMS: atom_id res chain seq x y z
N MET A 1 34.97 65.12 30.25
CA MET A 1 33.90 64.14 30.21
C MET A 1 34.20 63.21 29.05
N LYS A 2 34.71 62.02 29.35
CA LYS A 2 35.05 60.99 28.36
C LYS A 2 33.91 59.98 28.29
N TYR A 3 33.23 59.83 27.16
CA TYR A 3 32.25 58.80 26.91
C TYR A 3 32.96 57.54 26.40
N TRP A 4 32.85 56.46 27.14
CA TRP A 4 33.24 55.13 26.71
C TRP A 4 32.05 54.49 26.00
N LEU A 5 32.18 54.21 24.71
CA LEU A 5 31.26 53.35 23.95
C LEU A 5 31.72 51.92 24.13
N LEU A 6 30.89 51.13 24.85
CA LEU A 6 31.02 49.68 24.92
C LEU A 6 30.36 49.08 23.68
N LEU A 7 31.16 48.56 22.77
CA LEU A 7 30.70 47.71 21.64
C LEU A 7 30.52 46.30 22.19
N LEU A 8 29.24 45.87 22.38
CA LEU A 8 28.86 44.51 22.60
C LEU A 8 28.90 43.78 21.24
N TYR A 9 29.93 42.96 21.02
CA TYR A 9 29.94 41.95 19.97
C TYR A 9 29.04 40.80 20.37
N LEU A 10 27.82 40.74 19.81
CA LEU A 10 26.96 39.55 19.81
C LEU A 10 27.60 38.52 18.85
N PHE A 11 28.33 37.57 19.40
CA PHE A 11 28.64 36.33 18.70
C PHE A 11 27.31 35.54 18.51
N ALA A 12 26.65 35.79 17.38
CA ALA A 12 25.65 34.83 16.90
C ALA A 12 26.43 33.59 16.42
N SER A 13 26.59 32.61 17.29
CA SER A 13 26.97 31.28 16.84
C SER A 13 25.84 30.74 15.98
N THR A 14 25.99 30.88 14.66
CA THR A 14 25.23 30.09 13.70
C THR A 14 25.64 28.65 13.94
N LEU A 15 24.85 27.92 14.69
CA LEU A 15 24.84 26.45 14.66
C LEU A 15 24.51 26.08 13.21
N SER A 16 25.53 25.93 12.38
CA SER A 16 25.36 25.20 11.13
C SER A 16 25.04 23.78 11.51
N TRP A 17 23.79 23.43 11.45
CA TRP A 17 23.38 22.04 11.46
C TRP A 17 24.02 21.44 10.21
N SER A 18 25.08 20.68 10.40
CA SER A 18 25.61 19.81 9.36
C SER A 18 24.51 18.80 9.10
N GLU A 19 23.71 19.04 8.08
CA GLU A 19 22.67 18.11 7.68
C GLU A 19 23.36 16.90 7.06
N ASN A 20 23.58 15.88 7.87
CA ASN A 20 24.23 14.66 7.45
C ASN A 20 23.38 13.94 6.39
N THR A 21 24.02 13.50 5.32
CA THR A 21 23.44 12.57 4.36
C THR A 21 23.54 11.17 4.92
N TYR A 22 22.48 10.41 4.80
CA TYR A 22 22.38 9.02 5.19
C TYR A 22 22.16 8.13 3.97
N TYR A 23 22.51 6.85 4.09
CA TYR A 23 22.41 5.85 3.04
C TYR A 23 21.71 4.63 3.60
N ARG A 24 20.71 4.09 2.87
CA ARG A 24 20.02 2.86 3.27
C ARG A 24 20.31 1.75 2.29
N PHE A 25 20.50 0.56 2.86
CA PHE A 25 20.85 -0.65 2.14
C PHE A 25 19.91 -1.77 2.55
N ARG A 26 19.36 -2.48 1.56
CA ARG A 26 18.68 -3.76 1.75
C ARG A 26 19.72 -4.85 1.85
N VAL A 27 19.71 -5.55 2.97
CA VAL A 27 20.59 -6.69 3.26
C VAL A 27 19.77 -7.95 3.10
N TYR A 28 20.13 -8.79 2.15
CA TYR A 28 19.56 -10.12 1.98
C TYR A 28 20.26 -11.10 2.90
N LEU A 29 19.50 -11.94 3.58
CA LEU A 29 20.00 -12.91 4.54
C LEU A 29 19.91 -14.33 3.93
N LYS A 30 20.93 -15.16 4.16
CA LYS A 30 20.94 -16.57 3.73
C LYS A 30 19.87 -17.41 4.41
N ASP A 31 19.55 -17.05 5.65
CA ASP A 31 18.54 -17.67 6.49
C ASP A 31 18.04 -16.66 7.53
N LYS A 32 17.22 -17.11 8.49
CA LYS A 32 16.65 -16.24 9.54
C LYS A 32 17.36 -16.36 10.90
N GLY A 33 18.43 -17.13 10.97
CA GLY A 33 19.18 -17.39 12.21
C GLY A 33 18.46 -18.31 13.18
N ASN A 34 19.03 -18.46 14.36
CA ASN A 34 18.45 -19.28 15.42
C ASN A 34 17.11 -18.71 15.89
N GLN A 35 16.07 -19.52 15.81
CA GLN A 35 14.70 -19.13 16.11
C GLN A 35 14.36 -19.44 17.57
N ILE A 36 13.68 -18.48 18.22
CA ILE A 36 12.93 -18.69 19.47
C ILE A 36 11.44 -18.92 19.16
N TYR A 37 11.01 -18.66 17.92
CA TYR A 37 9.65 -18.87 17.45
C TYR A 37 9.55 -20.20 16.70
N HIS A 38 8.39 -20.83 16.79
CA HIS A 38 8.15 -22.13 16.15
C HIS A 38 6.87 -22.06 15.31
N ILE A 39 6.88 -22.70 14.13
CA ILE A 39 5.72 -22.74 13.23
C ILE A 39 4.48 -23.37 13.86
N HIS A 40 4.67 -24.19 14.92
CA HIS A 40 3.58 -24.82 15.67
C HIS A 40 3.03 -23.92 16.80
N GLN A 41 3.58 -22.71 16.99
CA GLN A 41 3.15 -21.71 17.96
C GLN A 41 2.96 -20.35 17.27
N PRO A 42 2.05 -20.28 16.25
CA PRO A 42 1.90 -19.09 15.41
C PRO A 42 1.37 -17.87 16.20
N GLU A 43 0.69 -18.06 17.31
CA GLU A 43 0.18 -17.01 18.19
C GLU A 43 1.28 -16.09 18.72
N ALA A 44 2.53 -16.52 18.68
CA ALA A 44 3.68 -15.71 19.10
C ALA A 44 4.04 -14.61 18.08
N PHE A 45 3.56 -14.70 16.82
CA PHE A 45 3.90 -13.75 15.75
C PHE A 45 2.76 -13.46 14.77
N LEU A 46 1.61 -14.13 14.89
CA LEU A 46 0.36 -13.86 14.16
C LEU A 46 -0.77 -13.63 15.16
N SER A 47 -1.68 -12.72 14.82
CA SER A 47 -2.91 -12.55 15.60
C SER A 47 -3.84 -13.77 15.48
N GLU A 48 -4.74 -13.92 16.45
CA GLU A 48 -5.82 -14.93 16.37
C GLU A 48 -6.61 -14.83 15.08
N ALA A 49 -6.88 -13.60 14.63
CA ALA A 49 -7.60 -13.34 13.39
C ALA A 49 -6.82 -13.79 12.14
N ALA A 50 -5.49 -13.61 12.13
CA ALA A 50 -4.63 -14.09 11.06
C ALA A 50 -4.60 -15.61 11.00
N HIS A 51 -4.46 -16.24 12.16
CA HIS A 51 -4.47 -17.71 12.27
C HIS A 51 -5.83 -18.29 11.83
N ALA A 52 -6.95 -17.72 12.28
CA ALA A 52 -8.29 -18.14 11.87
C ALA A 52 -8.48 -18.02 10.34
N ARG A 53 -8.05 -16.90 9.73
CA ARG A 53 -8.12 -16.70 8.27
C ARG A 53 -7.30 -17.76 7.51
N ARG A 54 -6.05 -18.03 7.96
CA ARG A 54 -5.20 -19.05 7.35
C ARG A 54 -5.82 -20.43 7.44
N ASN A 55 -6.34 -20.79 8.60
CA ASN A 55 -7.02 -22.08 8.82
C ASN A 55 -8.26 -22.23 7.94
N GLN A 56 -9.09 -21.19 7.84
CA GLN A 56 -10.29 -21.19 6.99
C GLN A 56 -9.94 -21.45 5.51
N GLN A 57 -8.79 -20.96 5.05
CA GLN A 57 -8.34 -21.11 3.67
C GLN A 57 -7.39 -22.31 3.47
N HIS A 58 -7.11 -23.09 4.52
CA HIS A 58 -6.14 -24.20 4.50
C HIS A 58 -4.73 -23.77 4.12
N ILE A 59 -4.32 -22.56 4.51
CA ILE A 59 -2.97 -22.00 4.28
C ILE A 59 -2.05 -22.37 5.45
N PRO A 60 -1.01 -23.17 5.22
CA PRO A 60 -0.11 -23.58 6.29
C PRO A 60 0.75 -22.42 6.79
N ILE A 61 1.12 -22.48 8.08
CA ILE A 61 2.19 -21.66 8.61
C ILE A 61 3.53 -22.30 8.19
N SER A 62 4.45 -21.52 7.74
CA SER A 62 5.73 -21.96 7.18
C SER A 62 6.90 -21.17 7.76
N GLU A 63 8.12 -21.61 7.48
CA GLU A 63 9.32 -20.91 7.95
C GLU A 63 9.43 -19.46 7.41
N SER A 64 8.82 -19.17 6.26
CA SER A 64 8.77 -17.79 5.76
C SER A 64 7.98 -16.85 6.69
N ASP A 65 7.10 -17.38 7.53
CA ASP A 65 6.32 -16.60 8.51
C ASP A 65 7.11 -16.25 9.77
N LEU A 66 8.21 -16.96 10.06
CA LEU A 66 9.01 -16.73 11.26
C LEU A 66 9.76 -15.39 11.18
N PRO A 67 9.84 -14.62 12.27
CA PRO A 67 10.64 -13.40 12.33
C PRO A 67 12.13 -13.66 12.10
N ILE A 68 12.86 -12.65 11.65
CA ILE A 68 14.33 -12.68 11.62
C ILE A 68 14.86 -12.68 13.06
N SER A 69 15.88 -13.51 13.35
CA SER A 69 16.37 -13.67 14.71
C SER A 69 16.91 -12.36 15.32
N ALA A 70 16.66 -12.16 16.60
CA ALA A 70 17.19 -11.00 17.33
C ALA A 70 18.73 -10.96 17.33
N ALA A 71 19.38 -12.13 17.31
CA ALA A 71 20.84 -12.21 17.25
C ALA A 71 21.40 -11.64 15.93
N TYR A 72 20.77 -11.91 14.79
CA TYR A 72 21.17 -11.35 13.51
C TYR A 72 20.98 -9.83 13.49
N LYS A 73 19.83 -9.35 13.95
CA LYS A 73 19.56 -7.92 14.07
C LYS A 73 20.56 -7.21 14.96
N GLN A 74 20.90 -7.82 16.10
CA GLN A 74 21.92 -7.29 17.00
C GLN A 74 23.31 -7.25 16.36
N GLN A 75 23.69 -8.28 15.60
CA GLN A 75 24.98 -8.32 14.93
C GLN A 75 25.06 -7.27 13.80
N LEU A 76 23.96 -7.03 13.08
CA LEU A 76 23.89 -5.93 12.11
C LEU A 76 24.07 -4.57 12.81
N THR A 77 23.36 -4.31 13.92
CA THR A 77 23.52 -3.04 14.64
C THR A 77 24.92 -2.85 15.25
N ASN A 78 25.58 -3.93 15.64
CA ASN A 78 26.96 -3.88 16.13
C ASN A 78 27.96 -3.45 15.03
N SER A 79 27.59 -3.51 13.74
CA SER A 79 28.39 -2.97 12.64
C SER A 79 28.27 -1.43 12.50
N GLY A 80 27.49 -0.77 13.37
CA GLY A 80 27.32 0.68 13.41
C GLY A 80 26.13 1.22 12.60
N CYS A 81 25.22 0.36 12.14
CA CYS A 81 24.01 0.77 11.45
C CYS A 81 22.78 0.90 12.36
N THR A 82 21.78 1.62 11.86
CA THR A 82 20.42 1.64 12.39
C THR A 82 19.52 0.72 11.56
N LEU A 83 18.69 -0.10 12.22
CA LEU A 83 17.67 -0.90 11.52
C LEU A 83 16.48 -0.02 11.17
N ILE A 84 16.02 -0.07 9.92
CA ILE A 84 14.91 0.74 9.40
C ILE A 84 13.65 -0.07 9.27
N THR A 85 13.69 -1.17 8.52
CA THR A 85 12.56 -2.07 8.30
C THR A 85 13.06 -3.48 7.99
N GLU A 86 12.18 -4.46 7.99
CA GLU A 86 12.52 -5.86 7.65
C GLU A 86 11.39 -6.53 6.88
N SER A 87 11.71 -7.50 6.07
CA SER A 87 10.78 -8.45 5.49
C SER A 87 11.14 -9.86 5.96
N ARG A 88 10.25 -10.46 6.75
CA ARG A 88 10.41 -11.85 7.14
C ARG A 88 10.14 -12.81 5.97
N TRP A 89 9.24 -12.45 5.05
CA TRP A 89 8.92 -13.30 3.90
C TRP A 89 10.09 -13.38 2.91
N LEU A 90 10.79 -12.27 2.70
CA LEU A 90 11.91 -12.18 1.75
C LEU A 90 13.28 -12.29 2.45
N SER A 91 13.31 -12.51 3.77
CA SER A 91 14.54 -12.62 4.57
C SER A 91 15.49 -11.43 4.36
N THR A 92 14.94 -10.20 4.45
CA THR A 92 15.72 -8.97 4.27
C THR A 92 15.60 -8.04 5.47
N VAL A 93 16.64 -7.24 5.68
CA VAL A 93 16.68 -6.14 6.66
C VAL A 93 17.20 -4.91 5.96
N VAL A 94 16.51 -3.78 6.08
CA VAL A 94 17.04 -2.48 5.63
C VAL A 94 17.78 -1.83 6.78
N VAL A 95 19.01 -1.42 6.51
CA VAL A 95 19.89 -0.74 7.45
C VAL A 95 20.25 0.65 6.94
N GLU A 96 20.54 1.56 7.86
CA GLU A 96 20.96 2.93 7.57
C GLU A 96 22.34 3.22 8.15
N TYR A 97 23.17 3.88 7.35
CA TYR A 97 24.50 4.38 7.74
C TYR A 97 24.65 5.86 7.40
N PRO A 98 25.43 6.60 8.22
CA PRO A 98 25.83 7.99 7.89
C PRO A 98 26.93 8.07 6.81
N ASP A 99 27.57 6.95 6.46
CA ASP A 99 28.64 6.84 5.48
C ASP A 99 28.46 5.56 4.64
N SER A 100 28.36 5.72 3.32
CA SER A 100 28.15 4.60 2.39
C SER A 100 29.30 3.59 2.37
N SER A 101 30.51 3.96 2.75
CA SER A 101 31.66 3.05 2.78
C SER A 101 31.53 1.95 3.82
N LEU A 102 30.71 2.16 4.86
CA LEU A 102 30.48 1.18 5.92
C LEU A 102 29.71 -0.06 5.44
N VAL A 103 29.08 -0.02 4.27
CA VAL A 103 28.38 -1.18 3.67
C VAL A 103 29.31 -2.38 3.45
N GLU A 104 30.60 -2.16 3.22
CA GLU A 104 31.54 -3.24 3.02
C GLU A 104 31.70 -4.13 4.27
N ASN A 105 31.45 -3.58 5.46
CA ASN A 105 31.47 -4.35 6.71
C ASN A 105 30.31 -5.38 6.75
N LEU A 106 29.16 -5.05 6.16
CA LEU A 106 28.00 -5.96 6.09
C LEU A 106 28.29 -7.18 5.24
N LYS A 107 29.00 -7.01 4.12
CA LYS A 107 29.34 -8.10 3.20
C LYS A 107 30.28 -9.14 3.81
N GLN A 108 30.96 -8.81 4.93
CA GLN A 108 31.84 -9.73 5.66
C GLN A 108 31.07 -10.57 6.71
N ILE A 109 29.80 -10.26 6.98
CA ILE A 109 29.00 -10.99 7.95
C ILE A 109 28.54 -12.32 7.34
N ALA A 110 28.84 -13.43 8.01
CA ALA A 110 28.67 -14.78 7.46
C ALA A 110 27.25 -15.12 6.96
N PHE A 111 26.21 -14.58 7.61
CA PHE A 111 24.81 -14.82 7.26
C PHE A 111 24.26 -13.82 6.21
N VAL A 112 25.02 -12.80 5.82
CA VAL A 112 24.65 -11.89 4.74
C VAL A 112 24.91 -12.58 3.41
N ASP A 113 23.91 -12.58 2.53
CA ASP A 113 24.01 -13.09 1.17
C ASP A 113 24.46 -11.99 0.21
N SER A 114 23.70 -10.91 0.16
CA SER A 114 23.98 -9.76 -0.69
C SER A 114 23.47 -8.46 -0.06
N VAL A 115 23.93 -7.33 -0.60
CA VAL A 115 23.54 -5.99 -0.14
C VAL A 115 23.33 -5.11 -1.36
N CYS A 116 22.18 -4.41 -1.41
CA CYS A 116 21.92 -3.42 -2.45
C CYS A 116 21.53 -2.07 -1.84
N TRP A 117 21.87 -1.00 -2.54
CA TRP A 117 21.46 0.35 -2.20
C TRP A 117 19.95 0.51 -2.46
N VAL A 118 19.25 1.22 -1.57
CA VAL A 118 17.81 1.47 -1.71
C VAL A 118 17.40 2.92 -1.46
N TRP A 119 18.24 3.74 -0.82
CA TRP A 119 17.92 5.15 -0.56
C TRP A 119 19.17 5.94 -0.14
N LYS A 120 19.12 7.25 -0.45
CA LYS A 120 20.05 8.26 0.03
C LYS A 120 19.31 9.56 0.28
N GLY A 121 19.52 10.18 1.43
CA GLY A 121 18.85 11.43 1.75
C GLY A 121 19.22 11.99 3.11
N LYS A 122 18.37 12.88 3.59
CA LYS A 122 18.45 13.49 4.92
C LYS A 122 17.21 13.12 5.70
N HIS A 123 17.30 13.08 7.03
CA HIS A 123 16.14 12.90 7.88
C HIS A 123 15.27 14.16 7.84
N ILE A 124 14.05 14.02 7.39
CA ILE A 124 13.06 15.09 7.39
C ILE A 124 12.25 14.98 8.68
N PRO A 125 12.18 16.02 9.50
CA PRO A 125 11.41 16.01 10.74
C PRO A 125 9.92 15.82 10.45
N TRP A 126 9.31 14.85 11.12
CA TRP A 126 7.86 14.65 11.05
C TRP A 126 7.11 15.82 11.68
N GLN A 127 6.05 16.27 11.01
CA GLN A 127 5.14 17.28 11.54
C GLN A 127 3.79 16.63 11.86
N ASP A 128 3.43 16.61 13.15
CA ASP A 128 2.12 16.11 13.57
C ASP A 128 1.01 17.12 13.24
N PRO A 129 -0.18 16.67 12.81
CA PRO A 129 -1.32 17.57 12.59
C PRO A 129 -1.74 18.25 13.89
N THR A 130 -2.07 19.53 13.82
CA THR A 130 -2.36 20.36 15.00
C THR A 130 -3.86 20.47 15.32
N SER A 131 -4.76 20.20 14.35
CA SER A 131 -6.21 20.34 14.51
C SER A 131 -6.88 19.01 14.84
N THR A 132 -7.87 19.07 15.74
CA THR A 132 -8.76 17.97 16.11
C THR A 132 -10.22 18.22 15.76
N GLU A 133 -10.54 19.34 15.10
CA GLU A 133 -11.91 19.70 14.75
C GLU A 133 -12.48 18.76 13.71
N THR A 134 -13.77 18.41 13.88
CA THR A 134 -14.51 17.61 12.88
C THR A 134 -14.71 18.41 11.60
N LEU A 135 -14.50 17.76 10.46
CA LEU A 135 -14.64 18.34 9.14
C LEU A 135 -15.94 17.83 8.50
N SER A 136 -16.91 18.72 8.35
CA SER A 136 -18.15 18.42 7.64
C SER A 136 -17.91 18.30 6.16
N THR A 137 -18.68 17.43 5.50
CA THR A 137 -18.62 17.27 4.04
C THR A 137 -19.40 18.40 3.37
N ASP A 138 -18.76 19.16 2.49
CA ASP A 138 -19.32 20.33 1.82
C ASP A 138 -20.16 19.96 0.58
N ALA A 139 -21.17 19.14 0.73
CA ALA A 139 -21.99 18.73 -0.40
C ALA A 139 -23.45 18.50 -0.01
N GLU A 140 -24.36 19.00 -0.84
CA GLU A 140 -25.77 18.78 -0.66
C GLU A 140 -26.17 17.33 -0.89
N PRO A 141 -26.96 16.70 0.02
CA PRO A 141 -27.40 15.33 -0.16
C PRO A 141 -28.27 15.14 -1.39
N LEU A 142 -27.96 14.10 -2.16
CA LEU A 142 -28.75 13.66 -3.31
C LEU A 142 -29.81 12.62 -2.88
N ARG A 143 -30.87 12.47 -3.67
CA ARG A 143 -31.98 11.54 -3.34
C ARG A 143 -31.58 10.05 -3.39
N ASN A 144 -30.40 9.71 -3.95
CA ASN A 144 -29.93 8.32 -3.99
C ASN A 144 -29.01 8.03 -2.81
N PRO A 145 -28.99 6.78 -2.28
CA PRO A 145 -28.21 6.42 -1.10
C PRO A 145 -26.69 6.49 -1.27
N TYR A 146 -26.19 6.45 -2.51
CA TYR A 146 -24.76 6.49 -2.82
C TYR A 146 -24.24 7.92 -3.06
N GLY A 147 -25.14 8.90 -3.14
CA GLY A 147 -24.81 10.28 -3.42
C GLY A 147 -24.00 10.41 -4.72
N TYR A 148 -22.88 11.11 -4.65
CA TYR A 148 -22.01 11.37 -5.79
C TYR A 148 -21.28 10.10 -6.30
N ALA A 149 -21.13 9.05 -5.47
CA ALA A 149 -20.49 7.78 -5.87
C ALA A 149 -21.40 6.82 -6.66
N GLN A 150 -22.66 7.19 -6.91
CA GLN A 150 -23.66 6.29 -7.51
C GLN A 150 -23.19 5.63 -8.82
N LYS A 151 -22.53 6.38 -9.70
CA LYS A 151 -22.12 5.87 -11.01
C LYS A 151 -21.07 4.78 -10.89
N GLN A 152 -20.03 5.03 -10.09
CA GLN A 152 -18.91 4.09 -9.90
C GLN A 152 -19.37 2.80 -9.21
N ILE A 153 -20.34 2.86 -8.30
CA ILE A 153 -20.90 1.67 -7.64
C ILE A 153 -21.81 0.89 -8.58
N ARG A 154 -22.71 1.56 -9.31
CA ARG A 154 -23.67 0.89 -10.21
C ARG A 154 -23.02 0.28 -11.43
N MET A 155 -21.94 0.88 -11.96
CA MET A 155 -21.20 0.30 -13.08
C MET A 155 -20.80 -1.15 -12.80
N MET A 156 -20.38 -1.43 -11.57
CA MET A 156 -19.95 -2.75 -11.10
C MET A 156 -21.10 -3.57 -10.46
N GLN A 157 -22.34 -3.08 -10.56
CA GLN A 157 -23.52 -3.69 -9.93
C GLN A 157 -23.45 -3.83 -8.40
N GLY A 158 -22.62 -3.00 -7.74
CA GLY A 158 -22.45 -3.00 -6.27
C GLY A 158 -23.74 -2.69 -5.52
N ASP A 159 -24.64 -1.89 -6.12
CA ASP A 159 -25.96 -1.62 -5.58
C ASP A 159 -26.83 -2.88 -5.43
N LYS A 160 -26.57 -3.91 -6.26
CA LYS A 160 -27.28 -5.20 -6.15
C LYS A 160 -26.78 -6.04 -4.97
N LEU A 161 -25.47 -5.99 -4.69
CA LEU A 161 -24.89 -6.66 -3.50
C LEU A 161 -25.39 -5.97 -2.23
N HIS A 162 -25.32 -4.62 -2.17
CA HIS A 162 -25.78 -3.85 -1.02
C HIS A 162 -27.26 -4.06 -0.72
N LYS A 163 -28.13 -4.14 -1.73
CA LYS A 163 -29.57 -4.45 -1.56
C LYS A 163 -29.82 -5.83 -0.95
N ARG A 164 -28.86 -6.76 -1.08
CA ARG A 164 -28.92 -8.10 -0.48
C ARG A 164 -28.25 -8.15 0.90
N GLY A 165 -27.80 -7.00 1.44
CA GLY A 165 -27.13 -6.89 2.72
C GLY A 165 -25.62 -7.11 2.71
N PHE A 166 -25.00 -7.32 1.54
CA PHE A 166 -23.56 -7.53 1.44
C PHE A 166 -22.85 -6.18 1.22
N LYS A 167 -22.31 -5.62 2.29
CA LYS A 167 -21.62 -4.30 2.33
C LYS A 167 -20.22 -4.36 2.94
N GLY A 168 -19.66 -5.57 3.07
CA GLY A 168 -18.33 -5.83 3.59
C GLY A 168 -18.29 -6.18 5.08
N GLU A 169 -19.43 -6.34 5.78
CA GLU A 169 -19.44 -6.75 7.18
C GLU A 169 -18.65 -8.05 7.39
N GLY A 170 -17.81 -8.07 8.46
CA GLY A 170 -16.93 -9.20 8.77
C GLY A 170 -15.65 -9.27 7.93
N MET A 171 -15.56 -8.48 6.85
CA MET A 171 -14.35 -8.42 6.03
C MET A 171 -13.35 -7.39 6.57
N ARG A 172 -12.06 -7.74 6.60
CA ARG A 172 -10.96 -6.86 6.99
C ARG A 172 -10.14 -6.51 5.77
N ILE A 173 -10.03 -5.21 5.48
CA ILE A 173 -9.35 -4.66 4.31
C ILE A 173 -8.15 -3.84 4.80
N ALA A 174 -6.95 -4.14 4.32
CA ALA A 174 -5.78 -3.28 4.48
C ALA A 174 -5.68 -2.35 3.27
N VAL A 175 -5.67 -1.05 3.53
CA VAL A 175 -5.40 -0.01 2.53
C VAL A 175 -3.96 0.43 2.72
N ILE A 176 -3.12 0.15 1.73
CA ILE A 176 -1.68 0.51 1.73
C ILE A 176 -1.50 1.67 0.77
N ASP A 177 -1.07 2.82 1.29
CA ASP A 177 -1.07 4.07 0.54
C ASP A 177 -0.06 5.10 1.11
N ALA A 178 0.01 6.28 0.49
CA ALA A 178 0.96 7.34 0.83
C ALA A 178 0.63 8.10 2.14
N GLY A 179 -0.62 8.08 2.58
CA GLY A 179 -1.09 8.79 3.77
C GLY A 179 -2.61 8.97 3.75
N PHE A 180 -3.18 9.29 4.91
CA PHE A 180 -4.63 9.34 5.11
C PHE A 180 -5.04 10.65 5.79
N THR A 181 -4.55 11.77 5.27
CA THR A 181 -4.76 13.10 5.86
C THR A 181 -6.25 13.36 6.15
N ASP A 182 -6.55 13.77 7.37
CA ASP A 182 -7.88 14.14 7.88
C ASP A 182 -8.91 12.99 7.99
N VAL A 183 -8.63 11.76 7.62
CA VAL A 183 -9.60 10.64 7.70
C VAL A 183 -10.24 10.53 9.08
N ASN A 184 -9.46 10.71 10.14
CA ASN A 184 -9.92 10.66 11.53
C ASN A 184 -10.84 11.82 11.94
N ARG A 185 -11.03 12.83 11.07
CA ARG A 185 -11.81 14.05 11.35
C ARG A 185 -12.97 14.26 10.38
N ILE A 186 -12.90 13.66 9.18
CA ILE A 186 -13.93 13.84 8.14
C ILE A 186 -15.20 13.08 8.51
N GLU A 187 -16.34 13.78 8.54
CA GLU A 187 -17.66 13.25 8.90
C GLU A 187 -18.03 11.97 8.15
N ALA A 188 -17.70 11.90 6.86
CA ALA A 188 -18.04 10.73 6.02
C ALA A 188 -17.33 9.44 6.45
N PHE A 189 -16.31 9.51 7.31
CA PHE A 189 -15.62 8.36 7.90
C PHE A 189 -15.99 8.14 9.38
N ALA A 190 -16.86 8.96 9.97
CA ALA A 190 -17.16 8.88 11.39
C ALA A 190 -17.74 7.51 11.84
N SER A 191 -18.43 6.81 10.96
CA SER A 191 -18.95 5.45 11.19
C SER A 191 -18.07 4.34 10.63
N THR A 192 -16.94 4.66 10.00
CA THR A 192 -16.01 3.68 9.44
C THR A 192 -15.26 2.95 10.55
N HIS A 193 -15.28 1.64 10.54
CA HIS A 193 -14.55 0.83 11.52
C HIS A 193 -13.07 0.73 11.13
N ILE A 194 -12.23 1.62 11.67
CA ILE A 194 -10.76 1.56 11.54
C ILE A 194 -10.22 0.78 12.73
N ALA A 195 -9.76 -0.47 12.49
CA ALA A 195 -9.21 -1.36 13.51
C ALA A 195 -7.82 -0.92 13.98
N GLY A 196 -7.08 -0.22 13.14
CA GLY A 196 -5.79 0.34 13.49
C GLY A 196 -5.06 0.98 12.32
N THR A 197 -3.93 1.58 12.64
CA THR A 197 -3.08 2.26 11.66
C THR A 197 -1.63 1.86 11.83
N ARG A 198 -0.86 1.92 10.75
CA ARG A 198 0.58 1.69 10.80
C ARG A 198 1.32 2.61 9.83
N ASN A 199 2.34 3.29 10.33
CA ASN A 199 3.25 4.07 9.50
C ASN A 199 4.57 3.28 9.39
N MET A 200 4.90 2.82 8.16
CA MET A 200 6.12 2.05 7.90
C MET A 200 7.31 2.95 7.65
N VAL A 201 7.08 4.16 7.17
CA VAL A 201 8.12 5.15 6.84
C VAL A 201 8.62 5.85 8.10
N TYR A 202 7.69 6.26 8.97
CA TYR A 202 7.96 6.95 10.24
C TYR A 202 7.31 6.18 11.40
N PRO A 203 7.95 5.12 11.91
CA PRO A 203 7.38 4.27 12.96
C PRO A 203 6.93 5.06 14.19
N GLY A 204 5.71 4.78 14.65
CA GLY A 204 5.11 5.48 15.81
C GLY A 204 4.46 6.83 15.49
N LYS A 205 4.56 7.32 14.26
CA LYS A 205 3.87 8.53 13.82
C LYS A 205 2.50 8.22 13.26
N THR A 206 1.60 9.22 13.30
CA THR A 206 0.25 9.10 12.74
C THR A 206 0.28 8.85 11.23
N VAL A 207 -0.76 8.23 10.68
CA VAL A 207 -0.98 8.14 9.23
C VAL A 207 -1.91 9.23 8.70
N TYR A 208 -2.51 10.02 9.59
CA TYR A 208 -3.50 11.04 9.27
C TYR A 208 -2.88 12.39 8.88
N ALA A 209 -1.70 12.34 8.28
CA ALA A 209 -0.93 13.50 7.85
C ALA A 209 -0.04 13.14 6.66
N SER A 210 0.63 14.14 6.11
CA SER A 210 1.66 14.11 5.08
C SER A 210 1.22 13.83 3.64
N ASP A 211 0.16 13.08 3.42
CA ASP A 211 -0.35 12.84 2.06
C ASP A 211 -1.86 12.64 2.06
N GLU A 212 -2.51 13.04 0.97
CA GLU A 212 -3.97 13.01 0.80
C GLU A 212 -4.46 11.85 -0.08
N HIS A 213 -3.56 11.17 -0.77
CA HIS A 213 -3.94 10.19 -1.78
C HIS A 213 -4.73 9.03 -1.16
N GLY A 214 -4.27 8.47 -0.05
CA GLY A 214 -4.99 7.41 0.66
C GLY A 214 -6.35 7.84 1.23
N THR A 215 -6.56 9.13 1.54
CA THR A 215 -7.88 9.65 1.93
C THR A 215 -8.87 9.53 0.77
N LYS A 216 -8.45 9.94 -0.44
CA LYS A 216 -9.24 9.79 -1.67
C LYS A 216 -9.52 8.33 -2.00
N VAL A 217 -8.51 7.48 -1.91
CA VAL A 217 -8.62 6.03 -2.12
C VAL A 217 -9.58 5.39 -1.13
N LEU A 218 -9.43 5.67 0.17
CA LEU A 218 -10.30 5.14 1.22
C LEU A 218 -11.76 5.59 1.03
N SER A 219 -12.00 6.79 0.52
CA SER A 219 -13.35 7.30 0.29
C SER A 219 -14.14 6.44 -0.71
N CYS A 220 -13.49 5.84 -1.69
CA CYS A 220 -14.10 4.92 -2.64
C CYS A 220 -14.60 3.62 -1.98
N LEU A 221 -13.98 3.21 -0.88
CA LEU A 221 -14.27 1.99 -0.13
C LEU A 221 -15.22 2.22 1.04
N ALA A 222 -14.87 3.16 1.91
CA ALA A 222 -15.27 3.24 3.31
C ALA A 222 -16.17 4.42 3.64
N ALA A 223 -16.27 5.44 2.78
CA ALA A 223 -17.15 6.56 3.03
C ALA A 223 -18.58 6.06 3.31
N ASN A 224 -19.21 6.59 4.36
CA ASN A 224 -20.55 6.18 4.77
C ASN A 224 -21.39 7.37 5.22
N LEU A 225 -21.70 8.25 4.27
CA LEU A 225 -22.58 9.40 4.43
C LEU A 225 -23.70 9.32 3.39
N PRO A 226 -24.82 8.63 3.72
CA PRO A 226 -25.90 8.37 2.77
C PRO A 226 -26.45 9.65 2.13
N GLY A 227 -26.65 9.61 0.83
CA GLY A 227 -27.06 10.78 0.04
C GLY A 227 -25.90 11.67 -0.41
N VAL A 228 -24.77 11.66 0.28
CA VAL A 228 -23.56 12.43 -0.09
C VAL A 228 -22.53 11.53 -0.75
N MET A 229 -21.97 10.57 -0.02
CA MET A 229 -21.07 9.59 -0.56
C MET A 229 -21.08 8.31 0.27
N THR A 230 -21.33 7.18 -0.40
CA THR A 230 -21.21 5.84 0.20
C THR A 230 -20.23 5.04 -0.65
N GLY A 231 -19.20 4.48 -0.01
CA GLY A 231 -18.20 3.63 -0.65
C GLY A 231 -18.72 2.24 -0.97
N THR A 232 -17.84 1.40 -1.52
CA THR A 232 -18.20 0.06 -2.01
C THR A 232 -18.23 -1.00 -0.92
N ALA A 233 -17.60 -0.77 0.26
CA ALA A 233 -17.65 -1.66 1.41
C ALA A 233 -17.79 -0.88 2.74
N PRO A 234 -18.88 -0.08 2.91
CA PRO A 234 -18.99 0.86 4.03
C PRO A 234 -19.11 0.19 5.41
N GLU A 235 -19.36 -1.12 5.47
CA GLU A 235 -19.50 -1.91 6.70
C GLU A 235 -18.26 -2.81 6.97
N ALA A 236 -17.20 -2.72 6.14
CA ALA A 236 -15.97 -3.45 6.36
C ALA A 236 -15.11 -2.84 7.49
N THR A 237 -14.18 -3.63 8.00
CA THR A 237 -13.16 -3.18 8.96
C THR A 237 -11.88 -2.85 8.22
N TYR A 238 -11.26 -1.73 8.55
CA TYR A 238 -10.10 -1.19 7.83
C TYR A 238 -8.84 -1.13 8.68
N TRP A 239 -7.72 -1.49 8.06
CA TRP A 239 -6.36 -1.16 8.50
C TRP A 239 -5.76 -0.15 7.53
N LEU A 240 -5.29 0.99 8.03
CA LEU A 240 -4.69 2.04 7.22
C LEU A 240 -3.18 2.01 7.39
N ILE A 241 -2.45 1.74 6.31
CA ILE A 241 -1.01 1.51 6.38
C ILE A 241 -0.32 2.46 5.39
N LYS A 242 0.57 3.32 5.92
CA LYS A 242 1.40 4.22 5.11
C LYS A 242 2.70 3.53 4.76
N SER A 243 3.03 3.44 3.46
CA SER A 243 4.26 2.85 2.92
C SER A 243 5.09 3.79 2.04
N GLU A 244 4.57 4.97 1.70
CA GLU A 244 5.25 5.92 0.81
C GLU A 244 5.88 7.09 1.57
N ASP A 245 7.05 7.51 1.12
CA ASP A 245 7.70 8.76 1.55
C ASP A 245 7.43 9.86 0.51
N SER A 246 6.54 10.79 0.82
CA SER A 246 6.14 11.87 -0.09
C SER A 246 7.28 12.85 -0.47
N HIS A 247 8.52 12.59 -0.04
CA HIS A 247 9.68 13.45 -0.29
C HIS A 247 10.57 12.98 -1.44
N GLY A 248 10.27 11.84 -2.05
CA GLY A 248 11.02 11.28 -3.17
C GLY A 248 10.55 9.87 -3.52
N GLU A 249 10.97 9.39 -4.67
CA GLU A 249 10.66 8.06 -5.20
C GLU A 249 11.92 7.19 -5.15
N SER A 250 11.99 6.23 -4.24
CA SER A 250 13.19 5.44 -3.99
C SER A 250 12.89 3.96 -3.82
N PRO A 251 13.81 3.04 -4.19
CA PRO A 251 13.60 1.60 -4.05
C PRO A 251 13.22 1.11 -2.65
N ILE A 252 13.53 1.88 -1.58
CA ILE A 252 13.16 1.53 -0.20
C ILE A 252 11.63 1.47 0.02
N GLU A 253 10.84 2.18 -0.77
CA GLU A 253 9.39 2.15 -0.64
C GLU A 253 8.82 0.76 -0.89
N GLN A 254 9.50 -0.03 -1.73
CA GLN A 254 9.18 -1.44 -1.91
C GLN A 254 9.40 -2.27 -0.64
N ASP A 255 10.41 -1.92 0.19
CA ASP A 255 10.66 -2.56 1.49
C ASP A 255 9.57 -2.19 2.50
N TYR A 256 9.16 -0.91 2.53
CA TYR A 256 8.04 -0.47 3.36
C TYR A 256 6.74 -1.15 2.95
N TRP A 257 6.51 -1.29 1.64
CA TRP A 257 5.34 -2.00 1.13
C TRP A 257 5.35 -3.49 1.50
N ALA A 258 6.51 -4.16 1.37
CA ALA A 258 6.66 -5.55 1.78
C ALA A 258 6.37 -5.73 3.29
N ALA A 259 6.91 -4.84 4.13
CA ALA A 259 6.60 -4.83 5.56
C ALA A 259 5.12 -4.54 5.83
N ALA A 260 4.47 -3.69 5.00
CA ALA A 260 3.06 -3.35 5.12
C ALA A 260 2.14 -4.55 4.82
N VAL A 261 2.41 -5.32 3.76
CA VAL A 261 1.60 -6.51 3.44
C VAL A 261 1.80 -7.61 4.47
N GLU A 262 3.01 -7.78 5.01
CA GLU A 262 3.29 -8.70 6.11
C GLU A 262 2.57 -8.32 7.40
N TYR A 263 2.51 -7.02 7.68
CA TYR A 263 1.73 -6.51 8.81
C TYR A 263 0.23 -6.75 8.59
N ALA A 264 -0.29 -6.47 7.39
CA ALA A 264 -1.69 -6.72 7.03
C ALA A 264 -2.06 -8.20 7.20
N ASP A 265 -1.19 -9.13 6.78
CA ASP A 265 -1.33 -10.56 7.03
C ASP A 265 -1.38 -10.86 8.52
N SER A 266 -0.43 -10.32 9.30
CA SER A 266 -0.30 -10.60 10.73
C SER A 266 -1.48 -10.14 11.57
N VAL A 267 -2.21 -9.10 11.15
CA VAL A 267 -3.43 -8.59 11.81
C VAL A 267 -4.72 -9.20 11.26
N GLY A 268 -4.61 -10.14 10.31
CA GLY A 268 -5.72 -10.93 9.78
C GLY A 268 -6.54 -10.23 8.72
N ALA A 269 -5.96 -9.34 7.90
CA ALA A 269 -6.63 -8.81 6.73
C ALA A 269 -6.98 -9.95 5.74
N TYR A 270 -8.12 -9.85 5.08
CA TYR A 270 -8.54 -10.74 3.97
C TYR A 270 -8.10 -10.13 2.62
N ILE A 271 -8.18 -8.81 2.53
CA ILE A 271 -8.01 -8.06 1.30
C ILE A 271 -6.93 -7.01 1.50
N ILE A 272 -6.08 -6.86 0.51
CA ILE A 272 -5.17 -5.72 0.35
C ILE A 272 -5.63 -4.93 -0.87
N THR A 273 -5.75 -3.62 -0.72
CA THR A 273 -5.86 -2.68 -1.83
C THR A 273 -4.69 -1.72 -1.79
N SER A 274 -3.95 -1.67 -2.89
CA SER A 274 -2.78 -0.80 -3.05
C SER A 274 -2.90 -0.03 -4.35
N SER A 275 -2.94 1.29 -4.20
CA SER A 275 -3.03 2.21 -5.34
C SER A 275 -1.68 2.83 -5.68
N LEU A 276 -0.63 2.05 -5.52
CA LEU A 276 0.78 2.40 -5.67
C LEU A 276 1.40 1.58 -6.81
N GLY A 277 2.50 2.10 -7.37
CA GLY A 277 3.22 1.36 -8.39
C GLY A 277 4.47 2.09 -8.86
N TYR A 278 5.52 1.33 -9.15
CA TYR A 278 6.85 1.84 -9.46
C TYR A 278 7.32 1.40 -10.84
N PHE A 279 8.10 2.24 -11.49
CA PHE A 279 8.86 1.92 -12.70
C PHE A 279 10.12 2.78 -12.81
N ASN A 280 10.11 4.00 -12.29
CA ASN A 280 11.26 4.92 -12.26
C ASN A 280 11.44 5.48 -10.85
N PHE A 281 12.67 5.84 -10.53
CA PHE A 281 13.09 6.32 -9.24
C PHE A 281 13.94 7.60 -9.38
N ASP A 282 14.17 8.31 -8.28
CA ASP A 282 15.04 9.49 -8.24
C ASP A 282 16.48 9.16 -8.67
N GLU A 283 16.93 7.91 -8.47
CA GLU A 283 18.21 7.38 -8.99
C GLU A 283 17.95 6.50 -10.21
N PRO A 284 18.13 7.03 -11.45
CA PRO A 284 17.77 6.32 -12.68
C PRO A 284 18.47 4.97 -12.89
N ALA A 285 19.60 4.74 -12.20
CA ALA A 285 20.29 3.45 -12.26
C ALA A 285 19.49 2.31 -11.60
N THR A 286 18.42 2.64 -10.87
CA THR A 286 17.52 1.69 -10.23
C THR A 286 16.15 1.56 -10.92
N ASP A 287 15.94 2.28 -12.04
CA ASP A 287 14.72 2.20 -12.83
C ASP A 287 14.49 0.80 -13.39
N TYR A 288 13.22 0.43 -13.45
CA TYR A 288 12.81 -0.79 -14.15
C TYR A 288 12.72 -0.57 -15.66
N THR A 289 12.86 -1.65 -16.38
CA THR A 289 12.59 -1.74 -17.82
C THR A 289 11.37 -2.62 -18.06
N HIS A 290 10.87 -2.65 -19.30
CA HIS A 290 9.76 -3.55 -19.62
C HIS A 290 10.12 -5.04 -19.42
N ASP A 291 11.39 -5.41 -19.58
CA ASP A 291 11.87 -6.79 -19.39
C ASP A 291 11.83 -7.24 -17.92
N ASP A 292 11.73 -6.28 -16.99
CA ASP A 292 11.63 -6.56 -15.55
C ASP A 292 10.20 -6.90 -15.10
N LEU A 293 9.19 -6.65 -15.94
CA LEU A 293 7.78 -6.88 -15.62
C LEU A 293 7.41 -8.37 -15.70
N THR A 294 8.08 -9.18 -14.90
CA THR A 294 7.93 -10.65 -14.89
C THR A 294 7.08 -11.17 -13.73
N GLY A 295 6.76 -10.32 -12.76
CA GLY A 295 6.18 -10.71 -11.47
C GLY A 295 7.18 -11.39 -10.52
N LYS A 296 8.46 -11.46 -10.91
CA LYS A 296 9.53 -12.13 -10.15
C LYS A 296 10.76 -11.25 -9.94
N THR A 297 11.01 -10.30 -10.84
CA THR A 297 12.21 -9.45 -10.82
C THR A 297 12.10 -8.38 -9.72
N ALA A 298 11.02 -7.62 -9.70
CA ALA A 298 10.85 -6.55 -8.73
C ALA A 298 10.62 -7.10 -7.31
N PHE A 299 11.28 -6.48 -6.33
CA PHE A 299 11.18 -6.87 -4.93
C PHE A 299 9.73 -6.82 -4.42
N ILE A 300 9.01 -5.76 -4.75
CA ILE A 300 7.60 -5.60 -4.38
C ILE A 300 6.70 -6.66 -5.02
N SER A 301 6.99 -7.09 -6.27
CA SER A 301 6.21 -8.14 -6.96
C SER A 301 6.40 -9.51 -6.31
N GLN A 302 7.61 -9.80 -5.81
CA GLN A 302 7.85 -11.01 -5.01
C GLN A 302 7.03 -10.99 -3.71
N ALA A 303 7.01 -9.85 -3.00
CA ALA A 303 6.19 -9.70 -1.78
C ALA A 303 4.69 -9.84 -2.08
N ALA A 304 4.21 -9.28 -3.20
CA ALA A 304 2.81 -9.39 -3.63
C ALA A 304 2.42 -10.84 -3.97
N GLN A 305 3.32 -11.58 -4.61
CA GLN A 305 3.12 -13.01 -4.90
C GLN A 305 2.99 -13.82 -3.59
N ILE A 306 3.90 -13.61 -2.64
CA ILE A 306 3.84 -14.28 -1.34
C ILE A 306 2.56 -13.91 -0.60
N ALA A 307 2.11 -12.64 -0.65
CA ALA A 307 0.85 -12.22 -0.04
C ALA A 307 -0.34 -13.01 -0.60
N ALA A 308 -0.40 -13.21 -1.92
CA ALA A 308 -1.42 -14.02 -2.56
C ALA A 308 -1.35 -15.50 -2.14
N GLU A 309 -0.15 -16.08 -2.08
CA GLU A 309 0.10 -17.44 -1.60
C GLU A 309 -0.30 -17.65 -0.12
N LYS A 310 -0.18 -16.59 0.67
CA LYS A 310 -0.64 -16.54 2.07
C LYS A 310 -2.16 -16.33 2.21
N GLY A 311 -2.91 -16.36 1.11
CA GLY A 311 -4.37 -16.29 1.08
C GLY A 311 -4.92 -14.86 1.25
N LEU A 312 -4.18 -13.86 0.88
CA LEU A 312 -4.64 -12.49 0.76
C LEU A 312 -5.17 -12.24 -0.65
N LEU A 313 -6.34 -11.62 -0.77
CA LEU A 313 -6.85 -11.15 -2.05
C LEU A 313 -6.28 -9.75 -2.31
N VAL A 314 -5.26 -9.68 -3.14
CA VAL A 314 -4.51 -8.44 -3.41
C VAL A 314 -5.06 -7.76 -4.66
N PHE A 315 -5.45 -6.49 -4.53
CA PHE A 315 -5.78 -5.59 -5.62
C PHE A 315 -4.70 -4.53 -5.77
N SER A 316 -4.13 -4.41 -6.97
CA SER A 316 -3.12 -3.41 -7.31
C SER A 316 -3.57 -2.60 -8.50
N SER A 317 -3.30 -1.29 -8.47
CA SER A 317 -3.54 -0.41 -9.61
C SER A 317 -2.60 -0.77 -10.79
N ALA A 318 -3.12 -0.69 -12.02
CA ALA A 318 -2.33 -1.00 -13.20
C ALA A 318 -1.24 0.05 -13.48
N GLY A 319 -1.39 1.27 -12.94
CA GLY A 319 -0.58 2.43 -13.27
C GLY A 319 -1.30 3.41 -14.19
N ASN A 320 -0.77 4.63 -14.29
CA ASN A 320 -1.38 5.73 -15.04
C ASN A 320 -0.54 6.16 -16.25
N GLU A 321 0.26 5.24 -16.77
CA GLU A 321 1.27 5.50 -17.78
C GLU A 321 0.80 5.26 -19.23
N GLY A 322 -0.47 4.89 -19.43
CA GLY A 322 -1.00 4.47 -20.72
C GLY A 322 -0.93 5.50 -21.86
N ASN A 323 -0.68 6.76 -21.56
CA ASN A 323 -0.46 7.84 -22.52
C ASN A 323 0.93 8.50 -22.37
N THR A 324 1.84 7.87 -21.61
CA THR A 324 3.24 8.27 -21.49
C THR A 324 4.14 7.37 -22.36
N ARG A 325 5.45 7.63 -22.34
CA ARG A 325 6.44 6.79 -23.04
C ARG A 325 6.56 5.38 -22.43
N TRP A 326 6.26 5.23 -21.15
CA TRP A 326 6.32 3.95 -20.45
C TRP A 326 5.16 3.03 -20.92
N GLU A 327 3.96 3.54 -21.02
CA GLU A 327 2.73 2.89 -21.48
C GLU A 327 2.29 1.66 -20.64
N LYS A 328 3.25 0.85 -20.18
CA LYS A 328 3.01 -0.44 -19.53
C LYS A 328 2.56 -0.31 -18.08
N ILE A 329 2.05 -1.43 -17.55
CA ILE A 329 1.78 -1.56 -16.12
C ILE A 329 3.03 -1.27 -15.29
N THR A 330 2.83 -0.89 -14.04
CA THR A 330 3.90 -0.66 -13.06
C THR A 330 3.98 -1.84 -12.09
N VAL A 331 5.14 -2.08 -11.45
CA VAL A 331 5.21 -3.10 -10.40
C VAL A 331 4.50 -2.59 -9.14
N PRO A 332 3.74 -3.42 -8.37
CA PRO A 332 3.64 -4.88 -8.44
C PRO A 332 2.50 -5.42 -9.33
N ALA A 333 1.91 -4.58 -10.21
CA ALA A 333 0.78 -5.00 -11.04
C ALA A 333 1.13 -6.13 -12.05
N ASP A 334 2.43 -6.39 -12.26
CA ASP A 334 2.93 -7.50 -13.07
C ASP A 334 2.85 -8.87 -12.38
N THR A 335 2.50 -8.91 -11.09
CA THR A 335 2.44 -10.16 -10.31
C THR A 335 1.33 -11.09 -10.81
N PRO A 336 1.58 -12.42 -10.93
CA PRO A 336 0.61 -13.37 -11.49
C PRO A 336 -0.68 -13.50 -10.67
N ASP A 337 -0.54 -13.71 -9.36
CA ASP A 337 -1.63 -14.14 -8.49
C ASP A 337 -2.37 -13.03 -7.75
N ILE A 338 -2.25 -11.79 -8.22
CA ILE A 338 -3.03 -10.64 -7.74
C ILE A 338 -4.05 -10.18 -8.79
N LEU A 339 -4.97 -9.31 -8.42
CA LEU A 339 -5.86 -8.59 -9.34
C LEU A 339 -5.27 -7.22 -9.68
N THR A 340 -4.79 -7.09 -10.91
CA THR A 340 -4.37 -5.82 -11.48
C THR A 340 -5.56 -5.12 -12.09
N VAL A 341 -5.83 -3.88 -11.65
CA VAL A 341 -7.05 -3.15 -11.99
C VAL A 341 -6.73 -1.97 -12.90
N GLY A 342 -7.25 -2.03 -14.13
CA GLY A 342 -7.24 -0.92 -15.09
C GLY A 342 -8.38 0.06 -14.84
N ALA A 343 -8.31 1.21 -15.50
CA ALA A 343 -9.30 2.27 -15.41
C ALA A 343 -10.14 2.42 -16.67
N VAL A 344 -11.46 2.57 -16.49
CA VAL A 344 -12.41 2.90 -17.56
C VAL A 344 -13.18 4.18 -17.25
N THR A 345 -13.73 4.79 -18.34
CA THR A 345 -14.69 5.89 -18.26
C THR A 345 -16.09 5.39 -17.87
N GLU A 346 -17.03 6.29 -17.62
CA GLU A 346 -18.45 5.96 -17.42
C GLU A 346 -19.06 5.14 -18.57
N LYS A 347 -18.53 5.28 -19.78
CA LYS A 347 -18.95 4.52 -20.96
C LYS A 347 -18.31 3.14 -21.07
N ARG A 348 -17.49 2.73 -20.09
CA ARG A 348 -16.72 1.49 -20.08
C ARG A 348 -15.64 1.41 -21.16
N GLU A 349 -15.19 2.53 -21.66
CA GLU A 349 -14.04 2.66 -22.55
C GLU A 349 -12.77 2.78 -21.71
N ARG A 350 -11.64 2.23 -22.17
CA ARG A 350 -10.35 2.39 -21.46
C ARG A 350 -10.05 3.88 -21.26
N SER A 351 -9.72 4.26 -20.05
CA SER A 351 -9.19 5.60 -19.76
C SER A 351 -7.81 5.75 -20.42
N GLY A 352 -7.58 6.85 -21.15
CA GLY A 352 -6.34 7.02 -21.93
C GLY A 352 -5.07 6.87 -21.10
N PHE A 353 -5.11 7.27 -19.83
CA PHE A 353 -3.98 7.14 -18.89
C PHE A 353 -3.79 5.72 -18.35
N SER A 354 -4.82 4.85 -18.39
CA SER A 354 -4.70 3.50 -17.81
C SER A 354 -3.58 2.71 -18.49
N SER A 355 -2.60 2.28 -17.72
CA SER A 355 -1.49 1.44 -18.16
C SER A 355 -1.97 0.12 -18.73
N ILE A 356 -1.22 -0.44 -19.68
CA ILE A 356 -1.57 -1.65 -20.42
C ILE A 356 -0.49 -2.73 -20.29
N GLY A 357 -0.87 -3.97 -20.54
CA GLY A 357 0.06 -5.09 -20.71
C GLY A 357 0.68 -5.16 -22.13
N PRO A 358 1.23 -6.31 -22.52
CA PRO A 358 1.42 -7.47 -21.65
C PRO A 358 2.57 -7.27 -20.65
N THR A 359 2.72 -8.25 -19.71
CA THR A 359 3.95 -8.40 -18.95
C THR A 359 5.10 -8.89 -19.85
N ALA A 360 6.36 -8.85 -19.36
CA ALA A 360 7.52 -9.32 -20.11
C ALA A 360 7.43 -10.79 -20.52
N ASP A 361 6.78 -11.62 -19.70
CA ASP A 361 6.55 -13.04 -19.95
C ASP A 361 5.23 -13.32 -20.72
N GLY A 362 4.59 -12.27 -21.27
CA GLY A 362 3.46 -12.35 -22.19
C GLY A 362 2.09 -12.55 -21.54
N ARG A 363 1.96 -12.43 -20.21
CA ARG A 363 0.65 -12.52 -19.54
C ARG A 363 -0.18 -11.27 -19.81
N ILE A 364 -1.49 -11.48 -19.98
CA ILE A 364 -2.46 -10.40 -20.08
C ILE A 364 -2.56 -9.66 -18.75
N LYS A 365 -2.39 -8.34 -18.79
CA LYS A 365 -2.64 -7.38 -17.72
C LYS A 365 -3.18 -6.07 -18.35
N PRO A 366 -4.05 -5.31 -17.63
CA PRO A 366 -4.63 -5.61 -16.32
C PRO A 366 -5.46 -6.91 -16.35
N ASP A 367 -5.86 -7.45 -15.19
CA ASP A 367 -6.75 -8.61 -15.08
C ASP A 367 -8.21 -8.24 -15.30
N VAL A 368 -8.60 -7.04 -14.86
CA VAL A 368 -9.95 -6.47 -14.90
C VAL A 368 -9.86 -4.95 -14.88
N ALA A 369 -10.99 -4.27 -15.12
CA ALA A 369 -11.06 -2.82 -15.05
C ALA A 369 -12.31 -2.34 -14.29
N ALA A 370 -12.22 -1.18 -13.65
CA ALA A 370 -13.33 -0.50 -13.01
C ALA A 370 -13.33 1.00 -13.37
N MET A 371 -14.36 1.74 -12.96
CA MET A 371 -14.40 3.17 -13.21
C MET A 371 -13.22 3.86 -12.54
N GLY A 372 -12.42 4.60 -13.33
CA GLY A 372 -11.25 5.34 -12.86
C GLY A 372 -11.19 6.76 -13.45
N THR A 373 -12.13 7.13 -14.30
CA THR A 373 -12.26 8.50 -14.85
C THR A 373 -13.44 9.21 -14.20
N ASN A 374 -13.21 10.43 -13.69
CA ASN A 374 -14.21 11.25 -13.00
C ASN A 374 -14.87 10.51 -11.82
N CYS A 375 -14.08 9.76 -11.05
CA CYS A 375 -14.52 9.15 -9.82
C CYS A 375 -14.79 10.21 -8.76
N SER A 376 -15.91 10.09 -8.07
CA SER A 376 -16.16 10.90 -6.89
C SER A 376 -15.30 10.40 -5.73
N VAL A 377 -14.56 11.31 -5.12
CA VAL A 377 -13.67 11.07 -3.98
C VAL A 377 -13.90 12.14 -2.91
N ILE A 378 -13.45 11.86 -1.68
CA ILE A 378 -13.37 12.85 -0.60
C ILE A 378 -11.89 13.22 -0.43
N GLU A 379 -11.60 14.53 -0.54
CA GLU A 379 -10.29 15.11 -0.24
C GLU A 379 -10.19 15.52 1.23
N PRO A 380 -8.97 15.78 1.76
CA PRO A 380 -8.78 16.42 3.05
C PRO A 380 -9.66 17.68 3.17
N GLY A 381 -10.14 17.95 4.39
CA GLY A 381 -11.14 19.01 4.59
C GLY A 381 -12.58 18.54 4.38
N GLY A 382 -12.84 17.33 3.88
CA GLY A 382 -14.18 16.78 3.66
C GLY A 382 -14.81 17.15 2.31
N PHE A 383 -14.03 17.68 1.36
CA PHE A 383 -14.54 18.14 0.06
C PHE A 383 -14.80 17.00 -0.91
N ILE A 384 -15.99 16.97 -1.52
CA ILE A 384 -16.29 16.07 -2.64
C ILE A 384 -15.65 16.62 -3.92
N ARG A 385 -14.83 15.80 -4.58
CA ARG A 385 -14.18 16.15 -5.85
C ARG A 385 -14.30 15.00 -6.85
N GLN A 386 -13.95 15.28 -8.09
CA GLN A 386 -13.77 14.26 -9.13
C GLN A 386 -12.27 14.07 -9.39
N ALA A 387 -11.85 12.81 -9.43
CA ALA A 387 -10.46 12.45 -9.64
C ALA A 387 -10.33 11.35 -10.72
N ASN A 388 -9.15 11.31 -11.35
CA ASN A 388 -8.80 10.34 -12.37
C ASN A 388 -7.61 9.48 -11.90
N GLY A 389 -7.68 8.19 -12.13
CA GLY A 389 -6.58 7.26 -11.80
C GLY A 389 -7.05 5.82 -11.69
N THR A 390 -6.18 4.90 -12.04
CA THR A 390 -6.32 3.48 -11.67
C THR A 390 -6.35 3.33 -10.15
N SER A 391 -5.79 4.31 -9.44
CA SER A 391 -5.84 4.44 -7.98
C SER A 391 -7.25 4.49 -7.40
N PHE A 392 -8.26 4.91 -8.17
CA PHE A 392 -9.66 4.94 -7.74
C PHE A 392 -10.45 3.74 -8.25
N ALA A 393 -10.11 3.21 -9.43
CA ALA A 393 -10.67 1.96 -9.94
C ALA A 393 -10.39 0.77 -9.01
N THR A 394 -9.18 0.71 -8.49
CA THR A 394 -8.70 -0.37 -7.62
C THR A 394 -9.49 -0.50 -6.33
N PRO A 395 -9.67 0.54 -5.49
CA PRO A 395 -10.46 0.45 -4.27
C PRO A 395 -11.95 0.19 -4.55
N ILE A 396 -12.52 0.76 -5.61
CA ILE A 396 -13.92 0.48 -6.00
C ILE A 396 -14.11 -1.03 -6.19
N LEU A 397 -13.20 -1.68 -6.90
CA LEU A 397 -13.28 -3.12 -7.14
C LEU A 397 -12.95 -3.93 -5.88
N ALA A 398 -11.96 -3.51 -5.08
CA ALA A 398 -11.56 -4.19 -3.86
C ALA A 398 -12.68 -4.25 -2.83
N GLY A 399 -13.43 -3.15 -2.66
CA GLY A 399 -14.60 -3.14 -1.77
C GLY A 399 -15.74 -4.04 -2.26
N LEU A 400 -15.98 -4.10 -3.57
CA LEU A 400 -16.94 -5.06 -4.13
C LEU A 400 -16.44 -6.51 -4.04
N GLY A 401 -15.14 -6.72 -4.12
CA GLY A 401 -14.51 -8.00 -3.81
C GLY A 401 -14.78 -8.45 -2.37
N ALA A 402 -14.74 -7.50 -1.42
CA ALA A 402 -15.12 -7.76 -0.02
C ALA A 402 -16.60 -8.15 0.11
N CYS A 403 -17.50 -7.43 -0.54
CA CYS A 403 -18.93 -7.76 -0.56
C CYS A 403 -19.21 -9.12 -1.21
N LEU A 404 -18.49 -9.48 -2.27
CA LEU A 404 -18.58 -10.77 -2.92
C LEU A 404 -18.10 -11.88 -1.99
N TRP A 405 -16.96 -11.68 -1.31
CA TRP A 405 -16.42 -12.67 -0.39
C TRP A 405 -17.29 -12.82 0.85
N GLN A 406 -17.86 -11.73 1.39
CA GLN A 406 -18.90 -11.79 2.42
C GLN A 406 -20.09 -12.67 1.99
N ALA A 407 -20.51 -12.58 0.73
CA ALA A 407 -21.61 -13.40 0.20
C ALA A 407 -21.23 -14.87 -0.03
N LEU A 408 -19.95 -15.18 -0.18
CA LEU A 408 -19.41 -16.51 -0.50
C LEU A 408 -18.28 -16.87 0.50
N PRO A 409 -18.57 -16.94 1.80
CA PRO A 409 -17.54 -17.07 2.84
C PRO A 409 -16.82 -18.42 2.86
N HIS A 410 -17.32 -19.41 2.12
CA HIS A 410 -16.70 -20.73 1.98
C HIS A 410 -15.59 -20.79 0.93
N LEU A 411 -15.45 -19.74 0.10
CA LEU A 411 -14.41 -19.67 -0.90
C LEU A 411 -13.12 -19.05 -0.31
N ASN A 412 -11.97 -19.45 -0.89
CA ASN A 412 -10.68 -18.85 -0.58
C ASN A 412 -10.36 -17.65 -1.50
N ALA A 413 -9.25 -16.93 -1.23
CA ALA A 413 -8.86 -15.76 -2.00
C ALA A 413 -8.66 -16.05 -3.49
N ALA A 414 -8.04 -17.18 -3.84
CA ALA A 414 -7.79 -17.55 -5.23
C ALA A 414 -9.10 -17.84 -5.98
N GLU A 415 -10.07 -18.45 -5.33
CA GLU A 415 -11.40 -18.72 -5.90
C GLU A 415 -12.20 -17.44 -6.11
N ILE A 416 -12.18 -16.51 -5.15
CA ILE A 416 -12.80 -15.19 -5.31
C ILE A 416 -12.13 -14.41 -6.47
N ARG A 417 -10.78 -14.44 -6.55
CA ARG A 417 -10.04 -13.85 -7.66
C ARG A 417 -10.48 -14.42 -9.00
N ALA A 418 -10.58 -15.75 -9.09
CA ALA A 418 -11.01 -16.44 -10.30
C ALA A 418 -12.44 -16.04 -10.71
N LEU A 419 -13.37 -15.96 -9.75
CA LEU A 419 -14.75 -15.52 -10.01
C LEU A 419 -14.80 -14.09 -10.54
N ILE A 420 -14.06 -13.16 -9.94
CA ILE A 420 -14.01 -11.76 -10.42
C ILE A 420 -13.57 -11.71 -11.89
N LYS A 421 -12.51 -12.45 -12.25
CA LYS A 421 -12.04 -12.54 -13.65
C LYS A 421 -13.07 -13.22 -14.55
N GLN A 422 -13.65 -14.33 -14.13
CA GLN A 422 -14.62 -15.13 -14.91
C GLN A 422 -15.88 -14.33 -15.26
N TYR A 423 -16.34 -13.46 -14.36
CA TYR A 423 -17.58 -12.69 -14.56
C TYR A 423 -17.32 -11.24 -15.02
N ALA A 424 -16.09 -10.89 -15.33
CA ALA A 424 -15.77 -9.63 -16.01
C ALA A 424 -16.43 -9.58 -17.39
N SER A 425 -16.79 -8.36 -17.82
CA SER A 425 -17.54 -8.15 -19.08
C SER A 425 -16.80 -8.67 -20.31
N GLN A 426 -15.47 -8.74 -20.27
CA GLN A 426 -14.60 -9.16 -21.37
C GLN A 426 -13.94 -10.53 -21.16
N ALA A 427 -14.35 -11.28 -20.13
CA ALA A 427 -13.72 -12.55 -19.73
C ALA A 427 -13.58 -13.62 -20.84
N LYS A 428 -14.42 -13.56 -21.89
CA LYS A 428 -14.35 -14.50 -23.03
C LYS A 428 -13.29 -14.13 -24.07
N GLN A 429 -12.86 -12.89 -24.12
CA GLN A 429 -11.85 -12.35 -25.03
C GLN A 429 -11.02 -11.29 -24.32
N PRO A 430 -10.24 -11.70 -23.32
CA PRO A 430 -9.42 -10.76 -22.55
C PRO A 430 -8.32 -10.16 -23.44
N ASP A 431 -7.97 -8.92 -23.17
CA ASP A 431 -6.89 -8.21 -23.87
C ASP A 431 -5.96 -7.45 -22.88
N ASN A 432 -4.91 -6.86 -23.42
CA ASN A 432 -3.92 -6.13 -22.63
C ASN A 432 -4.37 -4.71 -22.22
N GLN A 433 -5.61 -4.33 -22.46
CA GLN A 433 -6.14 -3.00 -22.13
C GLN A 433 -7.16 -3.03 -21.00
N LEU A 434 -7.99 -4.06 -20.95
CA LEU A 434 -9.14 -4.16 -20.04
C LEU A 434 -9.15 -5.46 -19.22
N GLY A 435 -8.39 -6.46 -19.65
CA GLY A 435 -8.37 -7.78 -19.02
C GLY A 435 -9.41 -8.74 -19.54
#